data_c1dbe0a64549ffa8ab38ddb50ea04a64
#
_entry.id   c1dbe0a64549ffa8ab38ddb50ea04a64
#
_cell.length_a   1.000
_cell.length_b   1.000
_cell.length_c   1.000
_cell.angle_alpha   90.00
_cell.angle_beta   90.00
_cell.angle_gamma   90.00
#
_symmetry.space_group_name_H-M   'P 1'
#
loop_
_entity.id
_entity.type
_entity.pdbx_description
1 polymer ?
#
loop_
_entity_poly.entity_id
_entity_poly.type
_entity_poly.pdbx_seq_one_letter_code
_entity_poly.pdbx_strand_id
1 'polypeptide(L)'
;TNFKEELNWRKPKEPLIKLYKIHGSLNWLYCPICNSVTLTPHEGGVMKLIENSSETKCLECGELTEPIIVPPTYFKNMSNIFLSNVWNETEKTLRDTDLLIFCGYSFPEADMHIKYMLKRVQTNRKKPPLKIMVFNNHSQKQRITLKKEEGRYKRFLGEDVIFTDNSFQDFSVNPLRFIKNI
;
A
#
# COMPACT_ATOMS: atom_id res chain seq x y z
N THR A 1 -18.98 11.40 2.64
CA THR A 1 -18.46 10.99 3.94
C THR A 1 -17.43 12.00 4.37
N ASN A 2 -17.73 12.69 5.44
CA ASN A 2 -16.96 13.83 5.94
C ASN A 2 -15.72 13.40 6.71
N PHE A 3 -14.81 12.73 6.03
CA PHE A 3 -13.47 12.41 6.51
C PHE A 3 -12.68 13.65 6.98
N LYS A 4 -13.14 14.83 6.55
CA LYS A 4 -12.47 16.11 6.79
C LYS A 4 -12.88 16.82 8.08
N GLU A 5 -14.07 16.56 8.60
CA GLU A 5 -14.64 17.34 9.71
C GLU A 5 -14.33 16.73 11.07
N GLU A 6 -14.32 15.41 11.20
CA GLU A 6 -14.13 14.72 12.47
C GLU A 6 -12.72 14.76 13.05
N LEU A 7 -11.69 14.96 12.22
CA LEU A 7 -10.29 14.91 12.63
C LEU A 7 -9.61 16.28 12.78
N ASN A 8 -10.33 17.40 12.69
CA ASN A 8 -9.71 18.72 12.63
C ASN A 8 -8.57 18.78 11.59
N TRP A 9 -8.77 18.12 10.46
CA TRP A 9 -7.78 18.04 9.40
C TRP A 9 -7.58 19.42 8.79
N ARG A 10 -6.65 20.17 9.31
CA ARG A 10 -6.15 21.35 8.63
C ARG A 10 -5.35 20.85 7.44
N LYS A 11 -5.73 21.30 6.23
CA LYS A 11 -4.93 21.05 5.03
C LYS A 11 -3.51 21.55 5.34
N PRO A 12 -2.49 20.70 5.36
CA PRO A 12 -1.15 21.13 5.72
C PRO A 12 -0.69 22.18 4.72
N LYS A 13 0.06 23.13 5.19
CA LYS A 13 0.61 24.24 4.38
C LYS A 13 1.73 23.78 3.44
N GLU A 14 2.33 22.62 3.75
CA GLU A 14 3.46 22.05 3.03
C GLU A 14 3.05 20.82 2.21
N PRO A 15 3.79 20.50 1.14
CA PRO A 15 3.53 19.31 0.36
C PRO A 15 3.69 18.05 1.22
N LEU A 16 2.65 17.22 1.25
CA LEU A 16 2.62 15.98 2.02
C LEU A 16 3.03 14.79 1.16
N ILE A 17 3.66 13.84 1.83
CA ILE A 17 3.84 12.50 1.28
C ILE A 17 2.49 11.75 1.39
N LYS A 18 1.98 11.28 0.26
CA LYS A 18 0.75 10.48 0.22
C LYS A 18 1.07 9.05 0.64
N LEU A 19 0.34 8.54 1.62
CA LEU A 19 0.44 7.15 2.09
C LEU A 19 -0.84 6.39 1.75
N TYR A 20 -0.73 5.35 0.92
CA TYR A 20 -1.84 4.48 0.55
C TYR A 20 -1.69 3.11 1.21
N LYS A 21 -2.54 2.80 2.17
CA LYS A 21 -2.58 1.48 2.83
C LYS A 21 -3.55 0.57 2.09
N ILE A 22 -3.08 -0.02 1.00
CA ILE A 22 -3.91 -0.79 0.06
C ILE A 22 -4.49 -2.10 0.63
N HIS A 23 -3.97 -2.58 1.74
CA HIS A 23 -4.53 -3.72 2.48
C HIS A 23 -5.33 -3.29 3.71
N GLY A 24 -5.63 -1.99 3.83
CA GLY A 24 -6.29 -1.45 5.00
C GLY A 24 -5.34 -1.21 6.18
N SER A 25 -5.91 -1.03 7.35
CA SER A 25 -5.15 -0.77 8.57
C SER A 25 -5.99 -1.11 9.79
N LEU A 26 -5.35 -1.65 10.83
CA LEU A 26 -6.01 -1.95 12.12
C LEU A 26 -6.63 -0.74 12.82
N ASN A 27 -6.19 0.46 12.47
CA ASN A 27 -6.74 1.69 13.02
C ASN A 27 -7.84 2.32 12.14
N TRP A 28 -8.34 1.59 11.15
CA TRP A 28 -9.50 2.00 10.35
C TRP A 28 -10.70 1.19 10.77
N LEU A 29 -11.66 1.84 11.41
CA LEU A 29 -12.95 1.27 11.78
C LEU A 29 -13.98 1.64 10.74
N TYR A 30 -14.63 0.65 10.18
CA TYR A 30 -15.66 0.80 9.14
C TYR A 30 -17.02 0.37 9.69
N CYS A 31 -18.03 1.16 9.43
CA CYS A 31 -19.41 0.79 9.70
C CYS A 31 -20.06 0.23 8.44
N PRO A 32 -20.49 -1.04 8.43
CA PRO A 32 -21.13 -1.65 7.26
C PRO A 32 -22.54 -1.09 6.99
N ILE A 33 -23.16 -0.43 7.95
CA ILE A 33 -24.52 0.09 7.83
C ILE A 33 -24.54 1.46 7.15
N CYS A 34 -23.76 2.42 7.66
CA CYS A 34 -23.75 3.78 7.10
C CYS A 34 -22.51 4.08 6.24
N ASN A 35 -21.62 3.12 6.05
CA ASN A 35 -20.38 3.25 5.29
C ASN A 35 -19.38 4.32 5.81
N SER A 36 -19.54 4.76 7.04
CA SER A 36 -18.59 5.68 7.66
C SER A 36 -17.28 4.97 8.03
N VAL A 37 -16.20 5.71 8.01
CA VAL A 37 -14.87 5.22 8.45
C VAL A 37 -14.34 6.16 9.51
N THR A 38 -14.01 5.61 10.67
CA THR A 38 -13.37 6.33 11.77
C THR A 38 -11.92 5.92 11.88
N LEU A 39 -11.03 6.90 12.00
CA LEU A 39 -9.62 6.64 12.31
C LEU A 39 -9.43 6.67 13.82
N THR A 40 -8.81 5.62 14.36
CA THR A 40 -8.44 5.60 15.77
C THR A 40 -7.00 6.11 15.94
N PRO A 41 -6.81 7.31 16.52
CA PRO A 41 -5.49 7.95 16.57
C PRO A 41 -4.56 7.40 17.69
N HIS A 42 -5.06 6.52 18.56
CA HIS A 42 -4.32 6.11 19.76
C HIS A 42 -3.27 5.02 19.49
N GLU A 43 -2.14 5.13 20.18
CA GLU A 43 -1.15 4.06 20.29
C GLU A 43 -1.82 2.78 20.83
N GLY A 44 -1.66 1.69 20.09
CA GLY A 44 -2.38 0.43 20.35
C GLY A 44 -3.72 0.30 19.64
N GLY A 45 -4.25 1.37 19.04
CA GLY A 45 -5.37 1.37 18.07
C GLY A 45 -6.52 0.43 18.42
N VAL A 46 -6.98 -0.28 17.41
CA VAL A 46 -8.09 -1.25 17.49
C VAL A 46 -7.83 -2.39 18.50
N MET A 47 -6.57 -2.77 18.76
CA MET A 47 -6.29 -3.84 19.72
C MET A 47 -6.78 -3.51 21.12
N LYS A 48 -6.56 -2.28 21.59
CA LYS A 48 -7.10 -1.84 22.89
C LYS A 48 -8.62 -1.78 22.90
N LEU A 49 -9.23 -1.45 21.77
CA LEU A 49 -10.70 -1.43 21.65
C LEU A 49 -11.29 -2.85 21.64
N ILE A 50 -10.58 -3.82 21.03
CA ILE A 50 -10.98 -5.23 21.05
C ILE A 50 -10.80 -5.82 22.45
N GLU A 51 -9.68 -5.56 23.12
CA GLU A 51 -9.39 -6.06 24.48
C GLU A 51 -10.37 -5.54 25.52
N ASN A 52 -10.82 -4.31 25.40
CA ASN A 52 -11.78 -3.70 26.33
C ASN A 52 -13.24 -4.11 26.08
N SER A 53 -13.50 -5.07 25.20
CA SER A 53 -14.82 -5.65 24.87
C SER A 53 -15.99 -4.65 24.74
N SER A 54 -15.73 -3.37 24.80
CA SER A 54 -16.68 -2.34 24.47
C SER A 54 -16.77 -2.30 22.96
N GLU A 55 -17.82 -2.88 22.45
CA GLU A 55 -18.26 -2.82 21.08
C GLU A 55 -17.95 -1.45 20.51
N THR A 56 -17.07 -1.40 19.54
CA THR A 56 -16.74 -0.14 18.85
C THR A 56 -17.95 0.26 18.04
N LYS A 57 -18.72 1.20 18.59
CA LYS A 57 -19.92 1.71 17.94
C LYS A 57 -19.59 2.82 16.96
N CYS A 58 -20.28 2.81 15.85
CA CYS A 58 -20.22 3.87 14.87
C CYS A 58 -20.71 5.20 15.48
N LEU A 59 -19.94 6.26 15.32
CA LEU A 59 -20.29 7.58 15.83
C LEU A 59 -21.51 8.19 15.11
N GLU A 60 -21.79 7.74 13.88
CA GLU A 60 -22.88 8.26 13.06
C GLU A 60 -24.21 7.57 13.32
N CYS A 61 -24.24 6.22 13.38
CA CYS A 61 -25.47 5.46 13.46
C CYS A 61 -25.58 4.55 14.69
N GLY A 62 -24.55 4.48 15.52
CA GLY A 62 -24.52 3.67 16.73
C GLY A 62 -24.32 2.16 16.53
N GLU A 63 -24.24 1.68 15.28
CA GLU A 63 -24.04 0.27 14.94
C GLU A 63 -22.59 -0.18 15.13
N LEU A 64 -22.37 -1.49 15.17
CA LEU A 64 -21.03 -2.06 15.34
C LEU A 64 -20.13 -1.73 14.15
N THR A 65 -18.87 -1.43 14.45
CA THR A 65 -17.84 -1.21 13.45
C THR A 65 -16.87 -2.38 13.41
N GLU A 66 -16.20 -2.57 12.27
CA GLU A 66 -15.19 -3.58 12.06
C GLU A 66 -13.90 -2.97 11.48
N PRO A 67 -12.72 -3.56 11.75
CA PRO A 67 -11.47 -3.08 11.16
C PRO A 67 -11.42 -3.41 9.66
N ILE A 68 -10.93 -2.46 8.86
CA ILE A 68 -10.70 -2.70 7.44
C ILE A 68 -9.31 -3.32 7.26
N ILE A 69 -9.26 -4.62 7.11
CA ILE A 69 -8.04 -5.36 6.78
C ILE A 69 -8.33 -6.39 5.70
N VAL A 70 -7.50 -6.41 4.67
CA VAL A 70 -7.52 -7.45 3.64
C VAL A 70 -6.33 -8.38 3.88
N PRO A 71 -6.58 -9.62 4.31
CA PRO A 71 -5.50 -10.59 4.53
C PRO A 71 -4.76 -10.93 3.22
N PRO A 72 -3.51 -11.38 3.28
CA PRO A 72 -2.73 -11.76 2.12
C PRO A 72 -3.15 -13.14 1.58
N THR A 73 -4.40 -13.23 1.10
CA THR A 73 -4.99 -14.43 0.50
C THR A 73 -5.11 -14.28 -1.02
N TYR A 74 -5.26 -15.39 -1.73
CA TYR A 74 -5.49 -15.38 -3.18
C TYR A 74 -6.81 -14.70 -3.56
N PHE A 75 -7.86 -14.93 -2.77
CA PHE A 75 -9.18 -14.34 -2.96
C PHE A 75 -9.38 -13.22 -1.94
N LYS A 76 -9.25 -11.98 -2.40
CA LYS A 76 -9.44 -10.80 -1.57
C LYS A 76 -10.84 -10.26 -1.79
N ASN A 77 -11.61 -10.14 -0.71
CA ASN A 77 -12.86 -9.42 -0.76
C ASN A 77 -12.58 -7.91 -0.79
N MET A 78 -12.85 -7.29 -1.94
CA MET A 78 -12.66 -5.85 -2.18
C MET A 78 -13.98 -5.09 -2.19
N SER A 79 -15.03 -5.63 -1.57
CA SER A 79 -16.37 -5.04 -1.55
C SER A 79 -16.47 -3.74 -0.73
N ASN A 80 -15.49 -3.48 0.13
CA ASN A 80 -15.46 -2.26 0.93
C ASN A 80 -15.20 -1.04 0.03
N ILE A 81 -16.16 -0.11 -0.02
CA ILE A 81 -16.12 1.09 -0.88
C ILE A 81 -14.92 1.98 -0.54
N PHE A 82 -14.62 2.16 0.74
CA PHE A 82 -13.49 2.98 1.16
C PHE A 82 -12.17 2.40 0.66
N LEU A 83 -11.98 1.09 0.85
CA LEU A 83 -10.77 0.41 0.38
C LEU A 83 -10.65 0.45 -1.16
N SER A 84 -11.77 0.26 -1.87
CA SER A 84 -11.81 0.41 -3.34
C SER A 84 -11.37 1.81 -3.79
N ASN A 85 -11.75 2.85 -3.06
CA ASN A 85 -11.27 4.21 -3.34
C ASN A 85 -9.78 4.36 -3.10
N VAL A 86 -9.22 3.76 -2.04
CA VAL A 86 -7.77 3.75 -1.79
C VAL A 86 -7.02 3.08 -2.96
N TRP A 87 -7.51 1.96 -3.45
CA TRP A 87 -6.94 1.26 -4.62
C TRP A 87 -7.00 2.12 -5.88
N ASN A 88 -8.13 2.76 -6.17
CA ASN A 88 -8.31 3.63 -7.32
C ASN A 88 -7.36 4.83 -7.29
N GLU A 89 -7.22 5.48 -6.14
CA GLU A 89 -6.30 6.61 -5.98
C GLU A 89 -4.83 6.18 -6.07
N THR A 90 -4.50 4.99 -5.55
CA THR A 90 -3.17 4.39 -5.72
C THR A 90 -2.87 4.17 -7.20
N GLU A 91 -3.78 3.55 -7.94
CA GLU A 91 -3.60 3.29 -9.38
C GLU A 91 -3.42 4.60 -10.17
N LYS A 92 -4.25 5.62 -9.91
CA LYS A 92 -4.11 6.95 -10.53
C LYS A 92 -2.73 7.56 -10.26
N THR A 93 -2.29 7.53 -9.00
CA THR A 93 -0.98 8.07 -8.61
C THR A 93 0.16 7.32 -9.31
N LEU A 94 0.08 6.00 -9.39
CA LEU A 94 1.09 5.18 -10.07
C LEU A 94 1.17 5.44 -11.58
N ARG A 95 0.06 5.78 -12.22
CA ARG A 95 0.06 6.16 -13.66
C ARG A 95 0.90 7.40 -13.95
N ASP A 96 0.98 8.30 -12.98
CA ASP A 96 1.74 9.56 -13.10
C ASP A 96 3.16 9.48 -12.54
N THR A 97 3.51 8.37 -11.88
CA THR A 97 4.82 8.13 -11.28
C THR A 97 5.85 7.75 -12.34
N ASP A 98 7.04 8.30 -12.30
CA ASP A 98 8.11 8.00 -13.26
C ASP A 98 9.01 6.85 -12.77
N LEU A 99 9.18 6.70 -11.46
CA LEU A 99 9.96 5.65 -10.81
C LEU A 99 9.16 4.99 -9.69
N LEU A 100 9.04 3.67 -9.74
CA LEU A 100 8.48 2.84 -8.68
C LEU A 100 9.58 2.07 -7.97
N ILE A 101 9.68 2.23 -6.66
CA ILE A 101 10.67 1.53 -5.85
C ILE A 101 9.97 0.54 -4.95
N PHE A 102 10.34 -0.73 -5.06
CA PHE A 102 9.93 -1.78 -4.14
C PHE A 102 10.97 -1.94 -3.04
N CYS A 103 10.54 -1.88 -1.79
CA CYS A 103 11.40 -2.04 -0.63
C CYS A 103 10.86 -3.16 0.26
N GLY A 104 11.65 -4.23 0.46
CA GLY A 104 11.27 -5.35 1.32
C GLY A 104 10.06 -6.17 0.85
N TYR A 105 9.71 -6.10 -0.44
CA TYR A 105 8.56 -6.78 -1.01
C TYR A 105 9.01 -7.89 -1.96
N SER A 106 8.63 -9.13 -1.69
CA SER A 106 9.08 -10.30 -2.44
C SER A 106 8.26 -10.62 -3.69
N PHE A 107 7.24 -9.81 -3.98
CA PHE A 107 6.32 -9.97 -5.11
C PHE A 107 5.65 -11.37 -5.15
N PRO A 108 4.97 -11.79 -4.07
CA PRO A 108 4.46 -13.15 -3.93
C PRO A 108 3.39 -13.47 -4.97
N GLU A 109 3.22 -14.75 -5.29
CA GLU A 109 2.21 -15.19 -6.25
C GLU A 109 0.78 -14.89 -5.78
N ALA A 110 0.54 -14.90 -4.47
CA ALA A 110 -0.77 -14.62 -3.89
C ALA A 110 -1.28 -13.18 -4.11
N ASP A 111 -0.37 -12.22 -4.34
CA ASP A 111 -0.76 -10.81 -4.50
C ASP A 111 -1.17 -10.45 -5.94
N MET A 112 -2.09 -11.25 -6.49
CA MET A 112 -2.59 -11.06 -7.87
C MET A 112 -3.23 -9.68 -8.08
N HIS A 113 -3.92 -9.13 -7.07
CA HIS A 113 -4.56 -7.81 -7.19
C HIS A 113 -3.53 -6.69 -7.38
N ILE A 114 -2.40 -6.74 -6.66
CA ILE A 114 -1.30 -5.80 -6.86
C ILE A 114 -0.70 -5.97 -8.27
N LYS A 115 -0.48 -7.19 -8.69
CA LYS A 115 0.04 -7.50 -10.03
C LYS A 115 -0.87 -6.95 -11.13
N TYR A 116 -2.17 -7.19 -11.04
CA TYR A 116 -3.13 -6.64 -11.99
C TYR A 116 -3.20 -5.12 -11.97
N MET A 117 -3.16 -4.50 -10.81
CA MET A 117 -3.11 -3.03 -10.72
C MET A 117 -1.87 -2.49 -11.43
N LEU A 118 -0.70 -3.04 -11.17
CA LEU A 118 0.55 -2.63 -11.82
C LEU A 118 0.51 -2.86 -13.34
N LYS A 119 -0.09 -3.97 -13.78
CA LYS A 119 -0.27 -4.24 -15.22
C LYS A 119 -1.20 -3.22 -15.89
N ARG A 120 -2.32 -2.88 -15.23
CA ARG A 120 -3.20 -1.80 -15.72
C ARG A 120 -2.49 -0.45 -15.77
N VAL A 121 -1.65 -0.16 -14.77
CA VAL A 121 -0.80 1.05 -14.78
C VAL A 121 0.10 1.04 -16.01
N GLN A 122 0.87 -0.02 -16.24
CA GLN A 122 1.76 -0.13 -17.39
C GLN A 122 1.02 0.01 -18.73
N THR A 123 -0.15 -0.61 -18.86
CA THR A 123 -0.93 -0.61 -20.10
C THR A 123 -1.62 0.73 -20.39
N ASN A 124 -2.08 1.41 -19.34
CA ASN A 124 -2.94 2.60 -19.49
C ASN A 124 -2.22 3.93 -19.23
N ARG A 125 -0.92 3.91 -18.91
CA ARG A 125 -0.19 5.18 -18.71
C ARG A 125 0.07 5.88 -20.05
N LYS A 126 -0.03 7.20 -20.01
CA LYS A 126 0.25 8.08 -21.15
C LYS A 126 1.68 8.62 -21.16
N LYS A 127 2.48 8.22 -20.19
CA LYS A 127 3.89 8.61 -20.00
C LYS A 127 4.82 7.51 -20.49
N PRO A 128 6.14 7.76 -20.61
CA PRO A 128 7.13 6.72 -20.86
C PRO A 128 7.01 5.52 -19.92
N PRO A 129 7.58 4.36 -20.24
CA PRO A 129 7.53 3.17 -19.39
C PRO A 129 7.94 3.48 -17.95
N LEU A 130 7.21 2.90 -17.00
CA LEU A 130 7.49 3.05 -15.58
C LEU A 130 8.84 2.40 -15.27
N LYS A 131 9.80 3.16 -14.77
CA LYS A 131 11.06 2.63 -14.27
C LYS A 131 10.81 1.93 -12.94
N ILE A 132 11.40 0.75 -12.76
CA ILE A 132 11.15 -0.09 -11.57
C ILE A 132 12.47 -0.49 -10.95
N MET A 133 12.60 -0.26 -9.64
CA MET A 133 13.78 -0.61 -8.86
C MET A 133 13.38 -1.41 -7.62
N VAL A 134 14.20 -2.40 -7.24
CA VAL A 134 13.91 -3.32 -6.12
C VAL A 134 15.06 -3.30 -5.12
N PHE A 135 14.72 -2.95 -3.87
CA PHE A 135 15.60 -2.95 -2.70
C PHE A 135 15.15 -4.03 -1.73
N ASN A 136 15.68 -5.23 -1.85
CA ASN A 136 15.27 -6.38 -1.04
C ASN A 136 16.42 -7.02 -0.28
N ASN A 137 17.52 -6.27 -0.05
CA ASN A 137 18.71 -6.74 0.65
C ASN A 137 19.25 -8.05 0.07
N HIS A 138 19.45 -8.07 -1.24
CA HIS A 138 19.79 -9.28 -1.99
C HIS A 138 21.13 -9.89 -1.58
N SER A 139 22.08 -9.07 -1.11
CA SER A 139 23.40 -9.54 -0.64
C SER A 139 23.33 -10.57 0.50
N GLN A 140 22.22 -10.57 1.27
CA GLN A 140 22.01 -11.49 2.40
C GLN A 140 21.18 -12.72 2.05
N LYS A 141 20.70 -12.84 0.81
CA LYS A 141 19.84 -13.95 0.39
C LYS A 141 20.63 -15.04 -0.33
N GLN A 142 20.17 -16.28 -0.18
CA GLN A 142 20.70 -17.38 -0.98
C GLN A 142 20.40 -17.17 -2.47
N ARG A 143 21.36 -17.51 -3.34
CA ARG A 143 21.27 -17.32 -4.81
C ARG A 143 20.01 -17.91 -5.44
N ILE A 144 19.54 -19.05 -4.93
CA ILE A 144 18.30 -19.69 -5.43
C ILE A 144 17.05 -18.84 -5.11
N THR A 145 17.01 -18.25 -3.92
CA THR A 145 15.93 -17.35 -3.50
C THR A 145 15.90 -16.08 -4.34
N LEU A 146 17.08 -15.50 -4.59
CA LEU A 146 17.23 -14.33 -5.46
C LEU A 146 16.69 -14.58 -6.86
N LYS A 147 17.13 -15.67 -7.51
CA LYS A 147 16.67 -16.02 -8.86
C LYS A 147 15.14 -16.22 -8.93
N LYS A 148 14.55 -16.84 -7.92
CA LYS A 148 13.10 -17.02 -7.83
C LYS A 148 12.38 -15.67 -7.69
N GLU A 149 12.91 -14.79 -6.86
CA GLU A 149 12.34 -13.47 -6.64
C GLU A 149 12.46 -12.60 -7.89
N GLU A 150 13.63 -12.49 -8.48
CA GLU A 150 13.86 -11.79 -9.74
C GLU A 150 12.96 -12.32 -10.85
N GLY A 151 12.84 -13.64 -10.96
CA GLY A 151 11.97 -14.28 -11.95
C GLY A 151 10.48 -13.92 -11.77
N ARG A 152 9.99 -13.71 -10.53
CA ARG A 152 8.62 -13.24 -10.30
C ARG A 152 8.41 -11.81 -10.79
N TYR A 153 9.34 -10.91 -10.48
CA TYR A 153 9.28 -9.53 -10.94
C TYR A 153 9.35 -9.43 -12.46
N LYS A 154 10.37 -10.03 -13.08
CA LYS A 154 10.61 -9.96 -14.53
C LYS A 154 9.46 -10.55 -15.34
N ARG A 155 8.97 -11.72 -14.95
CA ARG A 155 7.83 -12.37 -15.62
C ARG A 155 6.62 -11.45 -15.72
N PHE A 156 6.40 -10.60 -14.73
CA PHE A 156 5.18 -9.81 -14.63
C PHE A 156 5.37 -8.35 -15.08
N LEU A 157 6.49 -7.74 -14.73
CA LEU A 157 6.76 -6.31 -14.96
C LEU A 157 7.70 -6.05 -16.14
N GLY A 158 8.39 -7.07 -16.65
CA GLY A 158 9.32 -6.98 -17.77
C GLY A 158 10.80 -7.10 -17.34
N GLU A 159 11.68 -7.21 -18.32
CA GLU A 159 13.11 -7.44 -18.09
C GLU A 159 13.85 -6.20 -17.55
N ASP A 160 13.30 -5.00 -17.75
CA ASP A 160 13.92 -3.72 -17.38
C ASP A 160 13.87 -3.40 -15.88
N VAL A 161 13.45 -4.37 -15.04
CA VAL A 161 13.44 -4.21 -13.58
C VAL A 161 14.87 -4.20 -13.05
N ILE A 162 15.23 -3.14 -12.34
CA ILE A 162 16.55 -2.94 -11.75
C ILE A 162 16.58 -3.53 -10.34
N PHE A 163 17.45 -4.51 -10.10
CA PHE A 163 17.67 -5.08 -8.76
C PHE A 163 18.93 -4.50 -8.14
N THR A 164 18.87 -4.22 -6.84
CA THR A 164 20.03 -3.73 -6.08
C THR A 164 20.36 -4.71 -4.95
N ASP A 165 21.65 -4.80 -4.60
CA ASP A 165 22.11 -5.57 -3.44
C ASP A 165 21.87 -4.85 -2.11
N ASN A 166 21.40 -3.63 -2.17
CA ASN A 166 21.22 -2.76 -1.02
C ASN A 166 19.89 -3.02 -0.32
N SER A 167 19.85 -2.69 0.97
CA SER A 167 18.64 -2.70 1.79
C SER A 167 17.83 -1.40 1.64
N PHE A 168 16.61 -1.39 2.18
CA PHE A 168 15.84 -0.15 2.32
C PHE A 168 16.56 0.87 3.22
N GLN A 169 17.30 0.40 4.24
CA GLN A 169 18.05 1.26 5.13
C GLN A 169 19.13 2.01 4.36
N ASP A 170 19.88 1.34 3.48
CA ASP A 170 20.87 1.97 2.62
C ASP A 170 20.25 3.04 1.71
N PHE A 171 19.09 2.72 1.14
CA PHE A 171 18.32 3.67 0.32
C PHE A 171 17.87 4.88 1.15
N SER A 172 17.38 4.69 2.37
CA SER A 172 16.84 5.77 3.20
C SER A 172 17.90 6.79 3.65
N VAL A 173 19.14 6.35 3.82
CA VAL A 173 20.26 7.23 4.19
C VAL A 173 20.66 8.17 3.06
N ASN A 174 20.67 7.69 1.82
CA ASN A 174 21.05 8.51 0.67
C ASN A 174 20.28 8.10 -0.60
N PRO A 175 18.99 8.45 -0.71
CA PRO A 175 18.15 8.06 -1.85
C PRO A 175 18.64 8.63 -3.19
N LEU A 176 19.22 9.83 -3.19
CA LEU A 176 19.70 10.49 -4.41
C LEU A 176 20.84 9.73 -5.09
N ARG A 177 21.65 8.99 -4.33
CA ARG A 177 22.72 8.13 -4.88
C ARG A 177 22.17 7.11 -5.89
N PHE A 178 20.96 6.61 -5.63
CA PHE A 178 20.34 5.56 -6.43
C PHE A 178 19.46 6.10 -7.56
N ILE A 179 18.95 7.32 -7.43
CA ILE A 179 17.97 7.89 -8.36
C ILE A 179 18.61 8.74 -9.44
N LYS A 180 19.77 9.37 -9.17
CA LYS A 180 20.40 10.35 -10.10
C LYS A 180 20.75 9.79 -11.48
N ASN A 181 20.91 8.48 -11.64
CA ASN A 181 21.37 7.84 -12.88
C ASN A 181 20.25 7.02 -13.56
N ILE A 182 19.03 7.20 -13.15
CA ILE A 182 17.82 6.59 -13.70
C ILE A 182 17.06 7.63 -14.51
#